data_a967d434a0495eeb2ab2919928a9d4cd
#
_entry.id   a967d434a0495eeb2ab2919928a9d4cd
#
_cell.length_a   1.000
_cell.length_b   1.000
_cell.length_c   1.000
_cell.angle_alpha   90.00
_cell.angle_beta   90.00
_cell.angle_gamma   90.00
#
_symmetry.space_group_name_H-M   'P 1'
#
loop_
_entity.id
_entity.type
_entity.pdbx_description
1 polymer ?
#
loop_
_entity_poly.entity_id
_entity_poly.type
_entity_poly.pdbx_seq_one_letter_code
_entity_poly.pdbx_strand_id
1 'polypeptide(L)'
;MRMVTAIGGILALVAALVMPATAQGVNVTGKWVFDVQTSGGSGQPTVTFKQEGEKLTGHYSSQTLGEADFTGTVKGTAIQFTFNAEAQGQQIDVAYSGTVDGNSMKGTVNMAGGQLTGSFTGKKQ
;
A
#
# COMPACT_ATOMS: atom_id res chain seq x y z
N MET A 1 48.00 16.07 -18.85
CA MET A 1 47.34 15.72 -18.88
C MET A 1 46.41 15.51 -18.82
N ARG A 2 46.49 15.47 -18.73
CA ARG A 2 45.51 15.11 -18.61
C ARG A 2 44.54 14.73 -18.08
N MET A 3 44.45 14.65 -17.90
CA MET A 3 43.50 14.22 -17.45
C MET A 3 42.67 14.07 -17.06
N VAL A 4 42.91 14.30 -17.21
CA VAL A 4 41.89 14.06 -16.83
C VAL A 4 41.06 13.92 -16.67
N THR A 5 41.27 13.97 -16.75
CA THR A 5 40.25 13.66 -16.60
C THR A 5 39.50 13.34 -16.23
N ALA A 6 39.95 13.49 -16.18
CA ALA A 6 38.98 13.07 -15.84
C ALA A 6 38.15 12.86 -15.49
N ILE A 7 38.41 13.11 -15.43
CA ILE A 7 37.38 12.78 -15.17
C ILE A 7 36.46 12.62 -14.97
N GLY A 8 36.90 12.91 -15.04
CA GLY A 8 35.75 12.61 -14.86
C GLY A 8 35.00 12.34 -14.56
N GLY A 9 35.25 12.42 -14.38
CA GLY A 9 34.28 12.02 -14.07
C GLY A 9 33.62 11.80 -13.68
N ILE A 10 33.79 11.94 -13.55
CA ILE A 10 32.86 11.65 -13.16
C ILE A 10 32.04 11.44 -12.95
N LEU A 11 32.46 11.67 -13.00
CA LEU A 11 31.39 11.31 -12.78
C LEU A 11 30.56 11.02 -12.41
N ALA A 12 31.03 11.25 -12.44
CA ALA A 12 30.06 10.82 -12.05
C ALA A 12 29.30 10.66 -11.71
N LEU A 13 29.66 10.99 -11.62
CA LEU A 13 28.71 10.65 -11.25
C LEU A 13 27.92 10.54 -11.02
N VAL A 14 28.34 10.80 -11.13
CA VAL A 14 27.28 10.44 -10.93
C VAL A 14 26.45 10.22 -10.68
N ALA A 15 26.82 10.44 -10.63
CA ALA A 15 25.81 9.97 -10.37
C ALA A 15 25.07 9.79 -10.06
N ALA A 16 25.39 10.00 -9.96
CA ALA A 16 24.48 9.57 -9.63
C ALA A 16 23.79 9.39 -9.40
N LEU A 17 24.06 9.59 -9.32
CA LEU A 17 23.19 9.14 -9.09
C LEU A 17 22.46 8.78 -8.69
N VAL A 18 22.77 8.92 -8.59
CA VAL A 18 21.88 8.28 -8.25
C VAL A 18 21.07 8.06 -7.82
N MET A 19 21.10 8.13 -7.63
CA MET A 19 20.19 7.65 -7.31
C MET A 19 19.40 7.49 -6.78
N PRO A 20 19.42 7.56 -6.52
CA PRO A 20 18.59 7.17 -6.09
C PRO A 20 17.69 6.98 -5.97
N ALA A 21 17.81 7.03 -5.95
CA ALA A 21 16.81 6.87 -5.79
C ALA A 21 16.09 6.07 -5.68
N THR A 22 16.26 5.76 -5.85
CA THR A 22 15.53 5.06 -5.90
C THR A 22 14.83 4.49 -5.10
N ALA A 23 15.20 4.31 -4.42
CA ALA A 23 14.48 3.69 -3.68
C ALA A 23 13.52 4.27 -3.13
N GLN A 24 13.05 4.60 -3.62
CA GLN A 24 12.22 5.19 -3.15
C GLN A 24 11.06 4.62 -2.91
N GLY A 25 10.58 4.05 -2.51
CA GLY A 25 9.29 3.59 -2.26
C GLY A 25 9.22 2.12 -2.43
N VAL A 26 8.14 1.54 -2.06
CA VAL A 26 7.87 0.13 -2.17
C VAL A 26 7.02 -0.13 -3.39
N ASN A 27 6.95 -1.38 -3.80
CA ASN A 27 6.03 -1.80 -4.84
C ASN A 27 5.12 -2.87 -4.25
N VAL A 28 3.85 -2.53 -4.10
CA VAL A 28 2.89 -3.44 -3.50
C VAL A 28 2.08 -4.22 -4.53
N THR A 29 2.36 -4.04 -5.81
CA THR A 29 1.61 -4.76 -6.86
C THR A 29 1.66 -6.26 -6.59
N GLY A 30 0.49 -6.88 -6.59
CA GLY A 30 0.36 -8.30 -6.35
C GLY A 30 -0.77 -8.62 -5.40
N LYS A 31 -0.82 -9.88 -5.01
CA LYS A 31 -1.89 -10.38 -4.15
C LYS A 31 -1.40 -10.44 -2.70
N TRP A 32 -2.24 -9.96 -1.81
CA TRP A 32 -1.94 -9.91 -0.39
C TRP A 32 -3.08 -10.55 0.40
N VAL A 33 -2.74 -11.13 1.54
CA VAL A 33 -3.74 -11.59 2.51
C VAL A 33 -3.58 -10.73 3.75
N PHE A 34 -4.69 -10.14 4.19
CA PHE A 34 -4.71 -9.30 5.37
C PHE A 34 -5.30 -10.08 6.54
N ASP A 35 -4.85 -9.74 7.73
CA ASP A 35 -5.44 -10.21 8.97
C ASP A 35 -5.96 -8.96 9.67
N VAL A 36 -7.28 -8.84 9.76
CA VAL A 36 -7.94 -7.62 10.24
C VAL A 36 -8.61 -7.91 11.56
N GLN A 37 -8.36 -7.05 12.55
CA GLN A 37 -8.94 -7.13 13.88
C GLN A 37 -9.67 -5.84 14.18
N THR A 38 -10.98 -5.92 14.39
CA THR A 38 -11.79 -4.74 14.72
C THR A 38 -12.61 -5.01 15.96
N SER A 39 -13.27 -3.97 16.46
CA SER A 39 -14.18 -4.12 17.58
C SER A 39 -15.39 -4.96 17.21
N GLY A 40 -15.69 -5.10 15.93
CA GLY A 40 -16.81 -5.93 15.46
C GLY A 40 -16.42 -7.34 15.09
N GLY A 41 -15.15 -7.72 15.24
CA GLY A 41 -14.69 -9.06 14.91
C GLY A 41 -13.43 -9.05 14.07
N SER A 42 -13.05 -10.22 13.57
CA SER A 42 -11.84 -10.37 12.77
C SER A 42 -12.16 -10.97 11.40
N GLY A 43 -11.23 -10.83 10.47
CA GLY A 43 -11.38 -11.39 9.15
C GLY A 43 -10.07 -11.47 8.42
N GLN A 44 -10.05 -12.19 7.30
CA GLN A 44 -8.85 -12.36 6.48
C GLN A 44 -9.18 -12.08 5.01
N PRO A 45 -9.37 -10.82 4.66
CA PRO A 45 -9.65 -10.48 3.26
C PRO A 45 -8.44 -10.69 2.38
N THR A 46 -8.69 -10.93 1.10
CA THR A 46 -7.67 -10.96 0.08
C THR A 46 -7.70 -9.63 -0.66
N VAL A 47 -6.53 -9.05 -0.86
CA VAL A 47 -6.42 -7.75 -1.49
C VAL A 47 -5.41 -7.84 -2.62
N THR A 48 -5.80 -7.40 -3.80
CA THR A 48 -4.91 -7.35 -4.95
C THR A 48 -4.62 -5.90 -5.26
N PHE A 49 -3.34 -5.54 -5.33
CA PHE A 49 -2.91 -4.17 -5.58
C PHE A 49 -2.30 -4.02 -6.95
N LYS A 50 -2.52 -2.86 -7.53
CA LYS A 50 -1.80 -2.42 -8.72
C LYS A 50 -1.28 -1.02 -8.43
N GLN A 51 0.02 -0.86 -8.47
CA GLN A 51 0.67 0.41 -8.15
C GLN A 51 1.29 1.00 -9.41
N GLU A 52 1.03 2.28 -9.63
CA GLU A 52 1.62 3.04 -10.73
C GLU A 52 2.17 4.33 -10.15
N GLY A 53 3.46 4.36 -9.85
CA GLY A 53 4.06 5.47 -9.14
C GLY A 53 3.48 5.58 -7.74
N GLU A 54 2.86 6.70 -7.43
CA GLU A 54 2.19 6.89 -6.15
C GLU A 54 0.71 6.55 -6.20
N LYS A 55 0.20 6.16 -7.35
CA LYS A 55 -1.22 5.86 -7.49
C LYS A 55 -1.46 4.37 -7.25
N LEU A 56 -2.51 4.09 -6.49
CA LEU A 56 -2.83 2.74 -6.11
C LEU A 56 -4.26 2.42 -6.51
N THR A 57 -4.45 1.26 -7.13
CA THR A 57 -5.77 0.72 -7.40
C THR A 57 -5.76 -0.74 -7.03
N GLY A 58 -6.92 -1.35 -6.91
CA GLY A 58 -6.97 -2.76 -6.63
C GLY A 58 -8.35 -3.26 -6.35
N HIS A 59 -8.38 -4.50 -5.87
CA HIS A 59 -9.61 -5.22 -5.61
C HIS A 59 -9.54 -5.85 -4.22
N TYR A 60 -10.61 -5.69 -3.46
CA TYR A 60 -10.75 -6.22 -2.11
C TYR A 60 -11.81 -7.31 -2.13
N SER A 61 -11.55 -8.42 -1.47
CA SER A 61 -12.48 -9.54 -1.39
C SER A 61 -12.51 -10.09 0.02
N SER A 62 -13.68 -10.12 0.64
CA SER A 62 -13.82 -10.70 1.96
C SER A 62 -15.17 -11.40 2.10
N GLN A 63 -15.26 -12.30 3.06
CA GLN A 63 -16.52 -12.98 3.34
C GLN A 63 -17.52 -12.07 4.03
N THR A 64 -17.04 -11.09 4.76
CA THR A 64 -17.90 -10.19 5.53
C THR A 64 -18.39 -9.02 4.69
N LEU A 65 -17.51 -8.39 3.94
CA LEU A 65 -17.82 -7.18 3.20
C LEU A 65 -18.02 -7.39 1.72
N GLY A 66 -17.82 -8.62 1.22
CA GLY A 66 -17.95 -8.90 -0.18
C GLY A 66 -16.77 -8.39 -0.98
N GLU A 67 -17.02 -7.93 -2.18
CA GLU A 67 -15.97 -7.51 -3.10
C GLU A 67 -16.14 -6.05 -3.46
N ALA A 68 -15.02 -5.37 -3.62
CA ALA A 68 -15.03 -3.95 -3.97
C ALA A 68 -13.72 -3.58 -4.63
N ASP A 69 -13.80 -2.64 -5.58
CA ASP A 69 -12.62 -2.03 -6.15
C ASP A 69 -12.26 -0.80 -5.32
N PHE A 70 -10.97 -0.48 -5.26
CA PHE A 70 -10.54 0.65 -4.46
C PHE A 70 -9.49 1.47 -5.18
N THR A 71 -9.29 2.68 -4.68
CA THR A 71 -8.21 3.55 -5.11
C THR A 71 -7.50 4.10 -3.88
N GLY A 72 -6.24 4.49 -4.07
CA GLY A 72 -5.47 5.04 -2.98
C GLY A 72 -4.13 5.57 -3.43
N THR A 73 -3.22 5.68 -2.48
CA THR A 73 -1.88 6.22 -2.74
C THR A 73 -0.83 5.43 -1.98
N VAL A 74 0.40 5.45 -2.54
CA VAL A 74 1.59 4.94 -1.87
C VAL A 74 2.62 6.05 -1.92
N LYS A 75 3.10 6.48 -0.75
CA LYS A 75 4.12 7.51 -0.67
C LYS A 75 5.23 7.01 0.24
N GLY A 76 6.40 6.75 -0.36
CA GLY A 76 7.47 6.10 0.40
C GLY A 76 7.03 4.73 0.84
N THR A 77 6.94 4.51 2.16
CA THR A 77 6.43 3.27 2.71
C THR A 77 4.99 3.39 3.22
N ALA A 78 4.39 4.58 3.13
CA ALA A 78 3.03 4.80 3.61
C ALA A 78 2.02 4.41 2.53
N ILE A 79 1.01 3.65 2.91
CA ILE A 79 -0.02 3.21 2.00
C ILE A 79 -1.38 3.60 2.57
N GLN A 80 -2.29 4.00 1.68
CA GLN A 80 -3.62 4.42 2.08
C GLN A 80 -4.56 4.10 0.93
N PHE A 81 -5.70 3.49 1.23
CA PHE A 81 -6.70 3.24 0.21
C PHE A 81 -8.10 3.18 0.84
N THR A 82 -9.09 3.49 0.03
CA THR A 82 -10.47 3.56 0.48
C THR A 82 -11.40 2.89 -0.53
N PHE A 83 -12.50 2.39 -0.02
CA PHE A 83 -13.55 1.83 -0.88
C PHE A 83 -14.88 1.86 -0.12
N ASN A 84 -15.95 1.64 -0.86
CA ASN A 84 -17.27 1.45 -0.27
C ASN A 84 -17.62 -0.03 -0.35
N ALA A 85 -18.09 -0.57 0.75
CA ALA A 85 -18.55 -1.95 0.80
C ALA A 85 -20.02 -1.96 1.17
N GLU A 86 -20.68 -3.07 0.86
CA GLU A 86 -22.07 -3.20 1.23
C GLU A 86 -22.20 -4.33 2.22
N ALA A 87 -22.72 -4.02 3.40
CA ALA A 87 -22.92 -5.02 4.44
C ALA A 87 -24.34 -4.88 4.94
N GLN A 88 -25.10 -5.98 4.92
CA GLN A 88 -26.47 -6.02 5.42
C GLN A 88 -27.35 -4.95 4.78
N GLY A 89 -27.16 -4.70 3.49
CA GLY A 89 -27.96 -3.73 2.75
C GLY A 89 -27.55 -2.29 2.93
N GLN A 90 -26.48 -2.01 3.67
CA GLN A 90 -25.99 -0.66 3.88
C GLN A 90 -24.61 -0.48 3.29
N GLN A 91 -24.37 0.71 2.73
CA GLN A 91 -23.04 1.05 2.24
C GLN A 91 -22.18 1.54 3.39
N ILE A 92 -20.96 1.04 3.45
CA ILE A 92 -20.02 1.36 4.51
C ILE A 92 -18.74 1.87 3.86
N ASP A 93 -18.29 3.04 4.31
CA ASP A 93 -17.00 3.58 3.88
C ASP A 93 -15.90 2.85 4.63
N VAL A 94 -14.90 2.38 3.91
CA VAL A 94 -13.78 1.66 4.51
C VAL A 94 -12.50 2.37 4.10
N ALA A 95 -11.65 2.67 5.08
CA ALA A 95 -10.35 3.32 4.84
C ALA A 95 -9.25 2.55 5.56
N TYR A 96 -8.23 2.17 4.80
CA TYR A 96 -7.05 1.51 5.32
C TYR A 96 -5.87 2.46 5.23
N SER A 97 -5.03 2.45 6.25
CA SER A 97 -3.85 3.30 6.30
C SER A 97 -2.74 2.54 7.03
N GLY A 98 -1.58 2.43 6.41
CA GLY A 98 -0.52 1.65 7.01
C GLY A 98 0.85 1.91 6.46
N THR A 99 1.77 1.06 6.85
CA THR A 99 3.17 1.12 6.44
C THR A 99 3.58 -0.22 5.86
N VAL A 100 4.29 -0.18 4.74
CA VAL A 100 4.77 -1.37 4.04
C VAL A 100 6.22 -1.62 4.38
N ASP A 101 6.56 -2.88 4.64
CA ASP A 101 7.92 -3.29 4.92
C ASP A 101 8.17 -4.57 4.14
N GLY A 102 8.76 -4.43 2.94
CA GLY A 102 9.02 -5.57 2.07
C GLY A 102 7.74 -6.27 1.66
N ASN A 103 7.59 -7.52 2.06
CA ASN A 103 6.43 -8.32 1.72
C ASN A 103 5.38 -8.35 2.83
N SER A 104 5.45 -7.41 3.77
CA SER A 104 4.46 -7.29 4.83
C SER A 104 4.03 -5.85 4.98
N MET A 105 2.88 -5.64 5.61
CA MET A 105 2.42 -4.31 5.96
C MET A 105 1.56 -4.38 7.21
N LYS A 106 1.39 -3.24 7.85
CA LYS A 106 0.56 -3.13 9.04
C LYS A 106 -0.01 -1.74 9.14
N GLY A 107 -1.10 -1.60 9.83
CA GLY A 107 -1.72 -0.30 10.02
C GLY A 107 -3.08 -0.39 10.67
N THR A 108 -3.92 0.57 10.34
CA THR A 108 -5.24 0.69 10.92
C THR A 108 -6.30 0.70 9.84
N VAL A 109 -7.51 0.36 10.24
CA VAL A 109 -8.67 0.40 9.36
C VAL A 109 -9.78 1.15 10.08
N ASN A 110 -10.46 2.03 9.34
CA ASN A 110 -11.62 2.76 9.82
C ASN A 110 -12.80 2.43 8.92
N MET A 111 -13.94 2.17 9.52
CA MET A 111 -15.15 1.87 8.78
C MET A 111 -16.29 2.73 9.30
N ALA A 112 -17.28 2.97 8.44
CA ALA A 112 -18.49 3.69 8.81
C ALA A 112 -18.18 5.06 9.44
N GLY A 113 -17.25 5.81 8.81
CA GLY A 113 -16.93 7.14 9.29
C GLY A 113 -16.19 7.17 10.62
N GLY A 114 -15.52 6.08 10.96
CA GLY A 114 -14.78 6.01 12.23
C GLY A 114 -15.56 5.35 13.35
N GLN A 115 -16.77 4.89 13.09
CA GLN A 115 -17.54 4.22 14.12
C GLN A 115 -17.01 2.81 14.43
N LEU A 116 -16.33 2.21 13.48
CA LEU A 116 -15.70 0.93 13.68
C LEU A 116 -14.24 1.06 13.28
N THR A 117 -13.35 0.79 14.21
CA THR A 117 -11.90 0.91 13.96
C THR A 117 -11.20 -0.38 14.33
N GLY A 118 -10.02 -0.57 13.77
CA GLY A 118 -9.25 -1.75 14.08
C GLY A 118 -7.85 -1.64 13.54
N SER A 119 -7.16 -2.77 13.56
CA SER A 119 -5.80 -2.87 13.03
C SER A 119 -5.74 -3.98 12.00
N PHE A 120 -4.72 -3.93 11.16
CA PHE A 120 -4.51 -4.99 10.20
C PHE A 120 -3.02 -5.24 10.00
N THR A 121 -2.72 -6.46 9.60
CA THR A 121 -1.42 -6.82 9.07
C THR A 121 -1.65 -7.52 7.74
N GLY A 122 -0.67 -7.42 6.84
CA GLY A 122 -0.78 -8.02 5.53
C GLY A 122 0.48 -8.74 5.15
N LYS A 123 0.32 -9.77 4.33
CA LYS A 123 1.44 -10.53 3.79
C LYS A 123 1.24 -10.73 2.31
N LYS A 124 2.29 -10.45 1.55
CA LYS A 124 2.26 -10.64 0.12
C LYS A 124 2.40 -12.12 -0.21
N GLN A 125 1.58 -12.57 -1.14
CA GLN A 125 1.54 -13.97 -1.55
C GLN A 125 2.51 -14.27 -2.70
#